data_0bf62a192138d1d1f43cd48ce2313d02
#
_entry.id   0bf62a192138d1d1f43cd48ce2313d02
#
_cell.length_a   1.000
_cell.length_b   1.000
_cell.length_c   1.000
_cell.angle_alpha   90.00
_cell.angle_beta   90.00
_cell.angle_gamma   90.00
#
_symmetry.space_group_name_H-M   'P 1'
#
loop_
_entity.id
_entity.type
_entity.pdbx_description
1 polymer ?
#
loop_
_entity_poly.entity_id
_entity_poly.type
_entity_poly.pdbx_seq_one_letter_code
_entity_poly.pdbx_strand_id
1 'polypeptide(L)'
;LPEGPRLNVVHVAVDAHNLARDDRGIGRYARAVLTRALRDERFRWTFVVRDLFPKRAAVAHALGTDAVEVARRVPRDAGVMWFPWNGMFLRTDVPSVATVHDAAPFAFPSGDARKRAIEQNPFLATANTARRILVQSRFTADEVEHRLGVDPERIVVTPLAVDSIFTPAQSGAPDVLPVELRGRRYVLHVGAHDERKNTGTLIAAFARAFPAGDVALAFTRRPPSLPAGGVVIDAPDDAALAALYRGAALVALPSTYEGFGFPLLEAMACGAPVLAARAGALPEVGGDAAAWVDDAHDVEAWAAALRALLADDAARGVLAARGPARAAEFSWERCTAQTLAVLEEVAAL
;
A
#
# COMPACT_ATOMS: atom_id res chain seq x y z
N LEU A 1 40.29 17.38 -25.40
CA LEU A 1 39.64 16.13 -25.03
C LEU A 1 38.22 16.17 -25.62
N PRO A 2 37.73 15.16 -26.34
CA PRO A 2 36.40 15.14 -26.81
C PRO A 2 35.43 15.11 -25.59
N GLU A 3 34.48 16.03 -25.56
CA GLU A 3 33.35 15.97 -24.63
C GLU A 3 32.72 14.59 -24.81
N GLY A 4 32.69 13.78 -23.74
CA GLY A 4 31.97 12.50 -23.74
C GLY A 4 30.48 12.74 -24.04
N PRO A 5 29.73 11.72 -24.47
CA PRO A 5 28.33 11.87 -24.83
C PRO A 5 27.59 12.48 -23.62
N ARG A 6 27.00 13.68 -23.83
CA ARG A 6 26.11 14.29 -22.82
C ARG A 6 24.97 13.32 -22.64
N LEU A 7 24.85 12.71 -21.47
CA LEU A 7 23.67 11.95 -21.09
C LEU A 7 22.47 12.89 -21.25
N ASN A 8 21.52 12.51 -22.11
CA ASN A 8 20.26 13.24 -22.20
C ASN A 8 19.51 13.06 -20.85
N VAL A 9 19.63 14.04 -19.97
CA VAL A 9 18.99 14.01 -18.66
C VAL A 9 17.49 14.20 -18.86
N VAL A 10 16.70 13.23 -18.43
CA VAL A 10 15.23 13.29 -18.48
C VAL A 10 14.73 14.22 -17.38
N HIS A 11 14.04 15.30 -17.75
CA HIS A 11 13.41 16.18 -16.79
C HIS A 11 12.01 15.68 -16.43
N VAL A 12 11.84 15.24 -15.20
CA VAL A 12 10.58 14.74 -14.65
C VAL A 12 9.97 15.79 -13.73
N ALA A 13 8.74 16.19 -14.03
CA ALA A 13 7.89 16.92 -13.08
C ALA A 13 7.05 15.90 -12.28
N VAL A 14 6.89 16.11 -10.97
CA VAL A 14 6.13 15.22 -10.09
C VAL A 14 5.03 15.99 -9.38
N ASP A 15 3.79 15.51 -9.37
CA ASP A 15 2.76 16.02 -8.46
C ASP A 15 3.15 15.67 -7.01
N ALA A 16 3.66 16.66 -6.29
CA ALA A 16 4.13 16.52 -4.91
C ALA A 16 3.17 17.15 -3.88
N HIS A 17 1.93 17.48 -4.29
CA HIS A 17 1.01 18.22 -3.42
C HIS A 17 0.72 17.52 -2.09
N ASN A 18 0.63 16.18 -2.10
CA ASN A 18 0.36 15.38 -0.90
C ASN A 18 1.62 14.78 -0.25
N LEU A 19 2.80 14.96 -0.82
CA LEU A 19 4.02 14.24 -0.42
C LEU A 19 4.41 14.46 1.05
N ALA A 20 4.20 15.65 1.57
CA ALA A 20 4.49 16.03 2.95
C ALA A 20 3.26 15.91 3.89
N ARG A 21 2.13 15.39 3.41
CA ARG A 21 0.86 15.35 4.15
C ARG A 21 0.27 13.95 4.28
N ASP A 22 0.59 13.05 3.35
CA ASP A 22 0.04 11.69 3.32
C ASP A 22 1.05 10.69 3.91
N ASP A 23 0.81 10.24 5.14
CA ASP A 23 1.61 9.23 5.83
C ASP A 23 1.05 7.80 5.63
N ARG A 24 -0.04 7.65 4.88
CA ARG A 24 -0.66 6.36 4.55
C ARG A 24 0.11 5.62 3.46
N GLY A 25 -0.40 4.47 3.04
CA GLY A 25 0.24 3.60 2.05
C GLY A 25 0.66 4.28 0.74
N ILE A 26 -0.19 5.21 0.20
CA ILE A 26 0.13 5.95 -1.03
C ILE A 26 1.31 6.90 -0.81
N GLY A 27 1.33 7.64 0.29
CA GLY A 27 2.47 8.51 0.64
C GLY A 27 3.75 7.72 0.89
N ARG A 28 3.66 6.54 1.52
CA ARG A 28 4.78 5.61 1.70
C ARG A 28 5.35 5.18 0.35
N TYR A 29 4.51 4.75 -0.58
CA TYR A 29 4.91 4.42 -1.95
C TYR A 29 5.65 5.58 -2.63
N ALA A 30 5.03 6.77 -2.65
CA ALA A 30 5.62 7.93 -3.31
C ALA A 30 7.00 8.28 -2.75
N ARG A 31 7.16 8.30 -1.41
CA ARG A 31 8.45 8.54 -0.75
C ARG A 31 9.47 7.44 -1.04
N ALA A 32 9.05 6.17 -0.96
CA ALA A 32 9.95 5.04 -1.19
C ALA A 32 10.55 5.03 -2.60
N VAL A 33 9.72 5.31 -3.61
CA VAL A 33 10.17 5.40 -5.01
C VAL A 33 11.01 6.65 -5.23
N LEU A 34 10.55 7.84 -4.79
CA LEU A 34 11.25 9.11 -5.04
C LEU A 34 12.61 9.18 -4.34
N THR A 35 12.73 8.70 -3.10
CA THR A 35 14.00 8.70 -2.37
C THR A 35 15.07 7.85 -3.08
N ARG A 36 14.66 6.81 -3.78
CA ARG A 36 15.55 5.98 -4.60
C ARG A 36 15.82 6.61 -5.96
N ALA A 37 14.78 7.09 -6.60
CA ALA A 37 14.83 7.72 -7.92
C ALA A 37 15.72 8.97 -7.96
N LEU A 38 15.78 9.74 -6.88
CA LEU A 38 16.65 10.91 -6.75
C LEU A 38 18.15 10.60 -6.79
N ARG A 39 18.55 9.33 -6.66
CA ARG A 39 19.93 8.87 -6.75
C ARG A 39 20.38 8.58 -8.20
N ASP A 40 19.43 8.56 -9.13
CA ASP A 40 19.71 8.29 -10.54
C ASP A 40 19.96 9.60 -11.29
N GLU A 41 21.21 9.88 -11.63
CA GLU A 41 21.67 11.10 -12.31
C GLU A 41 21.14 11.27 -13.74
N ARG A 42 20.54 10.23 -14.31
CA ARG A 42 19.85 10.32 -15.62
C ARG A 42 18.60 11.16 -15.54
N PHE A 43 18.08 11.47 -14.34
CA PHE A 43 16.84 12.19 -14.13
C PHE A 43 17.07 13.49 -13.34
N ARG A 44 16.43 14.56 -13.81
CA ARG A 44 16.27 15.81 -13.07
C ARG A 44 14.83 15.92 -12.60
N TRP A 45 14.61 16.32 -11.38
CA TRP A 45 13.29 16.30 -10.74
C TRP A 45 12.84 17.70 -10.35
N THR A 46 11.58 18.06 -10.73
CA THR A 46 10.88 19.24 -10.22
C THR A 46 9.59 18.81 -9.52
N PHE A 47 9.47 19.15 -8.25
CA PHE A 47 8.31 18.81 -7.42
C PHE A 47 7.24 19.90 -7.53
N VAL A 48 6.09 19.56 -8.12
CA VAL A 48 4.99 20.50 -8.34
C VAL A 48 4.08 20.52 -7.10
N VAL A 49 4.09 21.63 -6.37
CA VAL A 49 3.24 21.87 -5.20
C VAL A 49 2.33 23.06 -5.48
N ARG A 50 1.02 22.83 -5.53
CA ARG A 50 0.02 23.83 -5.97
C ARG A 50 -0.35 24.86 -4.90
N ASP A 51 0.27 24.78 -3.72
CA ASP A 51 0.06 25.75 -2.65
C ASP A 51 0.48 27.17 -3.06
N LEU A 52 -0.17 28.18 -2.50
CA LEU A 52 0.16 29.58 -2.77
C LEU A 52 1.62 29.88 -2.41
N PHE A 53 2.11 29.26 -1.35
CA PHE A 53 3.50 29.32 -0.89
C PHE A 53 4.04 27.87 -0.74
N PRO A 54 4.65 27.29 -1.81
CA PRO A 54 5.19 25.94 -1.76
C PRO A 54 6.27 25.84 -0.68
N LYS A 55 6.09 24.94 0.27
CA LYS A 55 7.05 24.72 1.35
C LYS A 55 8.14 23.75 0.87
N ARG A 56 9.21 24.28 0.25
CA ARG A 56 10.39 23.49 -0.15
C ARG A 56 10.90 22.60 0.99
N ALA A 57 11.00 23.17 2.20
CA ALA A 57 11.46 22.45 3.38
C ALA A 57 10.59 21.23 3.73
N ALA A 58 9.28 21.28 3.48
CA ALA A 58 8.40 20.13 3.75
C ALA A 58 8.62 18.99 2.74
N VAL A 59 8.87 19.31 1.46
CA VAL A 59 9.22 18.33 0.44
C VAL A 59 10.60 17.73 0.72
N ALA A 60 11.58 18.59 1.05
CA ALA A 60 12.93 18.20 1.44
C ALA A 60 12.92 17.24 2.64
N HIS A 61 12.20 17.58 3.68
CA HIS A 61 12.03 16.75 4.87
C HIS A 61 11.41 15.38 4.52
N ALA A 62 10.32 15.37 3.72
CA ALA A 62 9.63 14.13 3.34
C ALA A 62 10.51 13.18 2.51
N LEU A 63 11.51 13.71 1.80
CA LEU A 63 12.45 12.95 0.96
C LEU A 63 13.82 12.73 1.61
N GLY A 64 14.06 13.31 2.79
CA GLY A 64 15.36 13.22 3.48
C GLY A 64 16.52 13.85 2.72
N THR A 65 16.27 14.92 1.92
CA THR A 65 17.30 15.61 1.13
C THR A 65 16.97 17.09 0.91
N ASP A 66 17.97 17.96 0.99
CA ASP A 66 17.81 19.39 0.68
C ASP A 66 17.90 19.71 -0.81
N ALA A 67 18.32 18.75 -1.63
CA ALA A 67 18.49 18.89 -3.08
C ALA A 67 17.14 18.72 -3.82
N VAL A 68 16.15 19.55 -3.51
CA VAL A 68 14.82 19.52 -4.16
C VAL A 68 14.55 20.84 -4.90
N GLU A 69 14.08 20.73 -6.14
CA GLU A 69 13.54 21.86 -6.91
C GLU A 69 12.01 21.81 -6.79
N VAL A 70 11.40 22.88 -6.29
CA VAL A 70 9.95 22.97 -6.09
C VAL A 70 9.36 24.09 -6.93
N ALA A 71 8.30 23.78 -7.68
CA ALA A 71 7.59 24.71 -8.51
C ALA A 71 6.08 24.72 -8.22
N ARG A 72 5.40 25.82 -8.57
CA ARG A 72 3.92 25.90 -8.47
C ARG A 72 3.21 25.38 -9.72
N ARG A 73 3.91 25.29 -10.82
CA ARG A 73 3.40 24.88 -12.13
C ARG A 73 4.36 23.85 -12.73
N VAL A 74 3.83 23.02 -13.60
CA VAL A 74 4.64 22.10 -14.39
C VAL A 74 5.62 22.91 -15.24
N PRO A 75 6.94 22.66 -15.19
CA PRO A 75 7.92 23.30 -16.04
C PRO A 75 7.63 23.00 -17.52
N ARG A 76 7.83 24.00 -18.38
CA ARG A 76 7.60 23.84 -19.83
C ARG A 76 8.63 22.91 -20.51
N ASP A 77 9.81 22.79 -19.92
CA ASP A 77 10.92 21.96 -20.36
C ASP A 77 10.91 20.55 -19.71
N ALA A 78 9.86 20.21 -18.94
CA ALA A 78 9.71 18.86 -18.44
C ALA A 78 9.38 17.90 -19.61
N GLY A 79 10.11 16.80 -19.71
CA GLY A 79 9.84 15.73 -20.70
C GLY A 79 8.66 14.87 -20.32
N VAL A 80 8.40 14.70 -19.04
CA VAL A 80 7.29 13.88 -18.52
C VAL A 80 6.78 14.42 -17.18
N MET A 81 5.47 14.30 -16.96
CA MET A 81 4.81 14.60 -15.67
C MET A 81 4.35 13.30 -15.03
N TRP A 82 4.78 13.03 -13.79
CA TRP A 82 4.36 11.87 -13.01
C TRP A 82 3.37 12.25 -11.90
N PHE A 83 2.28 11.49 -11.82
CA PHE A 83 1.26 11.57 -10.79
C PHE A 83 1.33 10.31 -9.91
N PRO A 84 2.03 10.32 -8.76
CA PRO A 84 2.20 9.13 -7.92
C PRO A 84 0.97 8.82 -7.04
N TRP A 85 -0.07 9.64 -7.12
CA TRP A 85 -1.30 9.51 -6.34
C TRP A 85 -2.35 8.68 -7.10
N ASN A 86 -3.50 8.48 -6.50
CA ASN A 86 -4.59 7.71 -7.11
C ASN A 86 -5.29 8.52 -8.22
N GLY A 87 -4.61 8.70 -9.35
CA GLY A 87 -5.07 9.43 -10.53
C GLY A 87 -4.47 10.83 -10.70
N MET A 88 -4.94 11.56 -11.74
CA MET A 88 -4.46 12.88 -12.14
C MET A 88 -5.32 13.99 -11.57
N PHE A 89 -4.72 14.88 -10.76
CA PHE A 89 -5.40 15.97 -10.07
C PHE A 89 -5.15 17.35 -10.68
N LEU A 90 -4.36 17.43 -11.75
CA LEU A 90 -4.15 18.65 -12.52
C LEU A 90 -4.05 18.33 -14.02
N ARG A 91 -4.34 19.32 -14.86
CA ARG A 91 -4.14 19.22 -16.31
C ARG A 91 -2.75 19.71 -16.68
N THR A 92 -2.15 19.07 -17.67
CA THR A 92 -0.85 19.42 -18.23
C THR A 92 -0.80 19.04 -19.70
N ASP A 93 -0.03 19.80 -20.48
CA ASP A 93 0.29 19.50 -21.88
C ASP A 93 1.55 18.61 -21.99
N VAL A 94 2.26 18.41 -20.89
CA VAL A 94 3.41 17.53 -20.82
C VAL A 94 2.94 16.07 -20.85
N PRO A 95 3.57 15.17 -21.63
CA PRO A 95 3.28 13.74 -21.60
C PRO A 95 3.27 13.22 -20.15
N SER A 96 2.31 12.39 -19.79
CA SER A 96 2.11 12.05 -18.39
C SER A 96 2.03 10.56 -18.13
N VAL A 97 2.56 10.19 -16.96
CA VAL A 97 2.42 8.88 -16.32
C VAL A 97 1.60 9.07 -15.05
N ALA A 98 0.57 8.26 -14.85
CA ALA A 98 -0.21 8.31 -13.63
C ALA A 98 -0.15 6.96 -12.90
N THR A 99 -0.18 7.00 -11.57
CA THR A 99 -0.30 5.80 -10.76
C THR A 99 -1.75 5.64 -10.30
N VAL A 100 -2.29 4.42 -10.39
CA VAL A 100 -3.60 4.04 -9.85
C VAL A 100 -3.40 2.89 -8.87
N HIS A 101 -3.59 3.17 -7.58
CA HIS A 101 -3.35 2.21 -6.51
C HIS A 101 -4.51 1.23 -6.33
N ASP A 102 -5.71 1.68 -6.55
CA ASP A 102 -6.94 0.90 -6.57
C ASP A 102 -8.02 1.67 -7.36
N ALA A 103 -9.11 1.01 -7.72
CA ALA A 103 -10.27 1.61 -8.33
C ALA A 103 -11.49 1.64 -7.37
N ALA A 104 -11.24 1.75 -6.07
CA ALA A 104 -12.28 1.72 -5.03
C ALA A 104 -13.44 2.72 -5.27
N PRO A 105 -13.24 3.95 -5.77
CA PRO A 105 -14.36 4.86 -6.07
C PRO A 105 -15.32 4.36 -7.15
N PHE A 106 -14.93 3.35 -7.93
CA PHE A 106 -15.78 2.69 -8.93
C PHE A 106 -16.35 1.38 -8.43
N ALA A 107 -15.63 0.67 -7.57
CA ALA A 107 -16.11 -0.56 -6.93
C ALA A 107 -17.15 -0.26 -5.83
N PHE A 108 -16.95 0.83 -5.09
CA PHE A 108 -17.79 1.30 -3.97
C PHE A 108 -18.15 2.77 -4.19
N PRO A 109 -18.99 3.08 -5.20
CA PRO A 109 -19.29 4.46 -5.55
C PRO A 109 -20.13 5.14 -4.47
N SER A 110 -19.77 6.38 -4.12
CA SER A 110 -20.57 7.19 -3.20
C SER A 110 -21.99 7.38 -3.72
N GLY A 111 -22.99 7.26 -2.86
CA GLY A 111 -24.40 7.56 -3.17
C GLY A 111 -24.63 9.04 -3.52
N ASP A 112 -23.80 9.95 -2.97
CA ASP A 112 -23.81 11.37 -3.33
C ASP A 112 -23.13 11.59 -4.70
N ALA A 113 -23.88 12.07 -5.68
CA ALA A 113 -23.41 12.29 -7.05
C ALA A 113 -22.23 13.28 -7.13
N ARG A 114 -22.24 14.33 -6.31
CA ARG A 114 -21.16 15.34 -6.30
C ARG A 114 -19.89 14.74 -5.71
N LYS A 115 -20.00 14.04 -4.59
CA LYS A 115 -18.86 13.36 -3.96
C LYS A 115 -18.31 12.29 -4.90
N ARG A 116 -19.16 11.45 -5.49
CA ARG A 116 -18.78 10.45 -6.49
C ARG A 116 -17.99 11.07 -7.64
N ALA A 117 -18.48 12.18 -8.22
CA ALA A 117 -17.78 12.87 -9.30
C ALA A 117 -16.40 13.36 -8.86
N ILE A 118 -16.27 13.95 -7.67
CA ILE A 118 -14.99 14.42 -7.13
C ILE A 118 -14.00 13.25 -6.97
N GLU A 119 -14.47 12.12 -6.46
CA GLU A 119 -13.64 10.92 -6.23
C GLU A 119 -13.22 10.25 -7.55
N GLN A 120 -14.10 10.22 -8.56
CA GLN A 120 -13.86 9.52 -9.83
C GLN A 120 -13.15 10.38 -10.89
N ASN A 121 -13.30 11.70 -10.88
CA ASN A 121 -12.71 12.57 -11.89
C ASN A 121 -11.19 12.41 -12.10
N PRO A 122 -10.35 12.26 -11.07
CA PRO A 122 -8.91 12.03 -11.28
C PRO A 122 -8.60 10.76 -12.08
N PHE A 123 -9.38 9.71 -11.89
CA PHE A 123 -9.26 8.44 -12.63
C PHE A 123 -9.70 8.59 -14.08
N LEU A 124 -10.83 9.26 -14.32
CA LEU A 124 -11.31 9.54 -15.67
C LEU A 124 -10.32 10.42 -16.44
N ALA A 125 -9.72 11.42 -15.77
CA ALA A 125 -8.64 12.21 -16.35
C ALA A 125 -7.44 11.33 -16.72
N THR A 126 -7.06 10.40 -15.84
CA THR A 126 -5.99 9.43 -16.08
C THR A 126 -6.29 8.54 -17.29
N ALA A 127 -7.47 7.92 -17.32
CA ALA A 127 -7.87 7.06 -18.42
C ALA A 127 -7.82 7.76 -19.78
N ASN A 128 -8.24 9.03 -19.82
CA ASN A 128 -8.32 9.79 -21.06
C ASN A 128 -6.98 10.39 -21.53
N THR A 129 -6.03 10.66 -20.62
CA THR A 129 -4.87 11.51 -20.98
C THR A 129 -3.51 10.92 -20.65
N ALA A 130 -3.35 10.04 -19.63
CA ALA A 130 -2.07 9.48 -19.30
C ALA A 130 -1.52 8.58 -20.42
N ARG A 131 -0.26 8.70 -20.76
CA ARG A 131 0.42 7.85 -21.76
C ARG A 131 0.64 6.44 -21.23
N ARG A 132 1.00 6.34 -19.95
CA ARG A 132 1.14 5.08 -19.23
C ARG A 132 0.48 5.21 -17.86
N ILE A 133 -0.03 4.09 -17.35
CA ILE A 133 -0.66 3.98 -16.04
C ILE A 133 0.06 2.90 -15.26
N LEU A 134 0.67 3.29 -14.13
CA LEU A 134 1.31 2.37 -13.20
C LEU A 134 0.26 1.83 -12.22
N VAL A 135 0.26 0.53 -12.02
CA VAL A 135 -0.60 -0.15 -11.04
C VAL A 135 0.23 -1.14 -10.23
N GLN A 136 -0.24 -1.51 -9.03
CA GLN A 136 0.58 -2.29 -8.11
C GLN A 136 0.35 -3.80 -8.20
N SER A 137 -0.72 -4.22 -8.88
CA SER A 137 -1.11 -5.63 -9.02
C SER A 137 -1.82 -5.88 -10.34
N ARG A 138 -1.89 -7.14 -10.76
CA ARG A 138 -2.72 -7.56 -11.89
C ARG A 138 -4.20 -7.31 -11.63
N PHE A 139 -4.64 -7.56 -10.38
CA PHE A 139 -5.99 -7.23 -9.97
C PHE A 139 -6.32 -5.75 -10.24
N THR A 140 -5.43 -4.82 -9.86
CA THR A 140 -5.66 -3.39 -10.14
C THR A 140 -5.57 -3.08 -11.65
N ALA A 141 -4.73 -3.80 -12.41
CA ALA A 141 -4.69 -3.66 -13.87
C ALA A 141 -6.05 -4.02 -14.49
N ASP A 142 -6.60 -5.17 -14.11
CA ASP A 142 -7.92 -5.64 -14.58
C ASP A 142 -9.04 -4.66 -14.19
N GLU A 143 -9.01 -4.10 -12.97
CA GLU A 143 -9.96 -3.09 -12.52
C GLU A 143 -9.86 -1.79 -13.36
N VAL A 144 -8.65 -1.34 -13.68
CA VAL A 144 -8.42 -0.15 -14.51
C VAL A 144 -8.88 -0.39 -15.95
N GLU A 145 -8.55 -1.54 -16.52
CA GLU A 145 -9.02 -1.93 -17.84
C GLU A 145 -10.55 -1.96 -17.90
N HIS A 146 -11.18 -2.75 -17.03
CA HIS A 146 -12.63 -3.00 -17.12
C HIS A 146 -13.49 -1.81 -16.68
N ARG A 147 -13.09 -1.10 -15.61
CA ARG A 147 -13.91 -0.02 -15.05
C ARG A 147 -13.67 1.34 -15.69
N LEU A 148 -12.47 1.56 -16.24
CA LEU A 148 -12.09 2.84 -16.84
C LEU A 148 -11.97 2.76 -18.37
N GLY A 149 -12.07 1.57 -18.98
CA GLY A 149 -11.94 1.35 -20.41
C GLY A 149 -10.55 1.69 -20.95
N VAL A 150 -9.51 1.47 -20.14
CA VAL A 150 -8.13 1.75 -20.51
C VAL A 150 -7.57 0.59 -21.31
N ASP A 151 -6.87 0.90 -22.41
CA ASP A 151 -6.14 -0.08 -23.19
C ASP A 151 -5.06 -0.78 -22.32
N PRO A 152 -5.06 -2.11 -22.21
CA PRO A 152 -4.07 -2.88 -21.45
C PRO A 152 -2.62 -2.55 -21.80
N GLU A 153 -2.31 -2.19 -23.05
CA GLU A 153 -0.96 -1.79 -23.46
C GLU A 153 -0.45 -0.52 -22.76
N ARG A 154 -1.36 0.30 -22.23
CA ARG A 154 -1.01 1.50 -21.44
C ARG A 154 -0.78 1.20 -19.97
N ILE A 155 -1.11 0.00 -19.47
CA ILE A 155 -1.05 -0.38 -18.08
C ILE A 155 0.25 -1.13 -17.78
N VAL A 156 0.99 -0.68 -16.78
CA VAL A 156 2.24 -1.32 -16.36
C VAL A 156 2.15 -1.69 -14.88
N VAL A 157 2.33 -2.98 -14.58
CA VAL A 157 2.31 -3.48 -13.20
C VAL A 157 3.68 -3.27 -12.55
N THR A 158 3.70 -2.48 -11.48
CA THR A 158 4.88 -2.16 -10.67
C THR A 158 4.63 -2.51 -9.21
N PRO A 159 4.83 -3.78 -8.80
CA PRO A 159 4.50 -4.24 -7.45
C PRO A 159 5.24 -3.44 -6.38
N LEU A 160 4.53 -3.17 -5.28
CA LEU A 160 5.09 -2.49 -4.11
C LEU A 160 6.01 -3.42 -3.31
N ALA A 161 6.65 -2.88 -2.28
CA ALA A 161 7.42 -3.65 -1.31
C ALA A 161 7.13 -3.15 0.11
N VAL A 162 7.79 -3.70 1.10
CA VAL A 162 7.74 -3.22 2.48
C VAL A 162 9.06 -2.57 2.88
N ASP A 163 8.98 -1.69 3.89
CA ASP A 163 10.17 -1.06 4.44
C ASP A 163 10.94 -2.04 5.32
N SER A 164 12.26 -1.85 5.40
CA SER A 164 13.19 -2.75 6.10
C SER A 164 12.94 -2.90 7.61
N ILE A 165 12.10 -2.06 8.19
CA ILE A 165 11.66 -2.20 9.59
C ILE A 165 10.76 -3.42 9.79
N PHE A 166 10.02 -3.84 8.75
CA PHE A 166 9.20 -5.04 8.76
C PHE A 166 10.09 -6.24 8.41
N THR A 167 10.61 -6.88 9.45
CA THR A 167 11.52 -8.03 9.36
C THR A 167 11.24 -8.95 10.56
N PRO A 168 11.55 -10.25 10.45
CA PRO A 168 11.43 -11.16 11.58
C PRO A 168 12.23 -10.68 12.79
N ALA A 169 11.85 -11.12 13.99
CA ALA A 169 12.56 -10.79 15.21
C ALA A 169 14.06 -11.10 15.09
N GLN A 170 14.90 -10.10 15.39
CA GLN A 170 16.35 -10.33 15.50
C GLN A 170 16.67 -10.83 16.90
N SER A 171 17.60 -11.77 17.00
CA SER A 171 18.06 -12.28 18.30
C SER A 171 18.71 -11.14 19.09
N GLY A 172 18.18 -10.81 20.27
CA GLY A 172 18.82 -9.94 21.26
C GLY A 172 18.03 -8.76 21.79
N ALA A 173 16.97 -8.31 21.15
CA ALA A 173 16.09 -7.28 21.70
C ALA A 173 14.64 -7.76 21.67
N PRO A 174 13.99 -7.98 22.83
CA PRO A 174 12.57 -8.33 22.85
C PRO A 174 11.73 -7.17 22.34
N ASP A 175 10.74 -7.47 21.49
CA ASP A 175 9.75 -6.51 21.09
C ASP A 175 8.99 -5.97 22.31
N VAL A 176 8.85 -4.66 22.40
CA VAL A 176 8.07 -4.03 23.45
C VAL A 176 6.61 -3.99 23.03
N LEU A 177 5.86 -5.02 23.42
CA LEU A 177 4.42 -5.02 23.21
C LEU A 177 3.69 -4.07 24.18
N PRO A 178 2.58 -3.45 23.73
CA PRO A 178 1.65 -2.74 24.60
C PRO A 178 1.22 -3.59 25.80
N VAL A 179 1.01 -2.96 26.94
CA VAL A 179 0.71 -3.65 28.22
C VAL A 179 -0.54 -4.52 28.10
N GLU A 180 -1.51 -4.12 27.29
CA GLU A 180 -2.78 -4.82 27.03
C GLU A 180 -2.59 -6.18 26.33
N LEU A 181 -1.45 -6.37 25.65
CA LEU A 181 -1.13 -7.60 24.89
C LEU A 181 -0.01 -8.43 25.51
N ARG A 182 0.66 -7.93 26.57
CA ARG A 182 1.75 -8.66 27.21
C ARG A 182 1.25 -9.97 27.83
N GLY A 183 1.90 -11.08 27.45
CA GLY A 183 1.53 -12.41 27.93
C GLY A 183 0.19 -12.93 27.40
N ARG A 184 -0.45 -12.22 26.48
CA ARG A 184 -1.70 -12.65 25.85
C ARG A 184 -1.46 -13.17 24.45
N ARG A 185 -2.14 -14.23 24.10
CA ARG A 185 -2.26 -14.68 22.70
C ARG A 185 -3.26 -13.77 21.97
N TYR A 186 -2.90 -13.27 20.81
CA TYR A 186 -3.79 -12.37 20.08
C TYR A 186 -3.81 -12.58 18.56
N VAL A 187 -4.96 -12.25 17.97
CA VAL A 187 -5.16 -12.04 16.54
C VAL A 187 -5.03 -10.56 16.28
N LEU A 188 -4.25 -10.15 15.28
CA LEU A 188 -4.08 -8.75 14.91
C LEU A 188 -4.89 -8.42 13.65
N HIS A 189 -5.63 -7.32 13.69
CA HIS A 189 -6.27 -6.70 12.54
C HIS A 189 -5.74 -5.29 12.32
N VAL A 190 -5.22 -5.02 11.10
CA VAL A 190 -4.58 -3.75 10.75
C VAL A 190 -5.37 -3.02 9.68
N GLY A 191 -5.65 -1.74 9.90
CA GLY A 191 -6.27 -0.85 8.93
C GLY A 191 -7.47 -0.08 9.44
N ALA A 192 -8.07 0.72 8.54
CA ALA A 192 -9.31 1.43 8.77
C ALA A 192 -10.51 0.45 8.79
N HIS A 193 -11.68 0.98 9.15
CA HIS A 193 -12.93 0.20 9.23
C HIS A 193 -13.94 0.70 8.20
N ASP A 194 -13.49 0.87 6.96
CA ASP A 194 -14.38 1.10 5.83
C ASP A 194 -15.02 -0.22 5.36
N GLU A 195 -16.05 -0.12 4.51
CA GLU A 195 -16.83 -1.26 4.06
C GLU A 195 -15.97 -2.37 3.44
N ARG A 196 -14.97 -1.99 2.64
CA ARG A 196 -14.08 -2.94 1.95
C ARG A 196 -13.16 -3.72 2.91
N LYS A 197 -12.89 -3.19 4.10
CA LYS A 197 -12.09 -3.89 5.13
C LYS A 197 -12.87 -4.97 5.87
N ASN A 198 -14.19 -4.98 5.75
CA ASN A 198 -15.08 -6.04 6.23
C ASN A 198 -14.83 -6.47 7.70
N THR A 199 -14.43 -5.52 8.54
CA THR A 199 -14.10 -5.73 9.95
C THR A 199 -15.26 -6.33 10.74
N GLY A 200 -16.51 -6.04 10.34
CA GLY A 200 -17.70 -6.57 10.98
C GLY A 200 -17.79 -8.11 10.93
N THR A 201 -17.45 -8.71 9.79
CA THR A 201 -17.40 -10.17 9.64
C THR A 201 -16.32 -10.77 10.55
N LEU A 202 -15.14 -10.16 10.64
CA LEU A 202 -14.08 -10.64 11.54
C LEU A 202 -14.51 -10.58 13.01
N ILE A 203 -15.15 -9.49 13.44
CA ILE A 203 -15.65 -9.32 14.81
C ILE A 203 -16.70 -10.41 15.14
N ALA A 204 -17.65 -10.65 14.25
CA ALA A 204 -18.67 -11.68 14.42
C ALA A 204 -18.07 -13.09 14.48
N ALA A 205 -17.14 -13.39 13.57
CA ALA A 205 -16.44 -14.67 13.53
C ALA A 205 -15.57 -14.89 14.77
N PHE A 206 -14.86 -13.86 15.23
CA PHE A 206 -14.03 -13.93 16.43
C PHE A 206 -14.86 -14.18 17.69
N ALA A 207 -16.00 -13.48 17.84
CA ALA A 207 -16.90 -13.70 18.97
C ALA A 207 -17.47 -15.13 19.02
N ARG A 208 -17.70 -15.76 17.84
CA ARG A 208 -18.10 -17.18 17.75
C ARG A 208 -16.95 -18.14 18.03
N ALA A 209 -15.73 -17.78 17.60
CA ALA A 209 -14.57 -18.62 17.79
C ALA A 209 -14.10 -18.63 19.26
N PHE A 210 -14.14 -17.48 19.94
CA PHE A 210 -13.58 -17.27 21.27
C PHE A 210 -14.53 -16.50 22.21
N PRO A 211 -15.69 -17.09 22.54
CA PRO A 211 -16.72 -16.43 23.35
C PRO A 211 -16.27 -16.10 24.78
N ALA A 212 -15.29 -16.86 25.33
CA ALA A 212 -14.73 -16.63 26.65
C ALA A 212 -13.74 -15.47 26.75
N GLY A 213 -13.27 -14.93 25.59
CA GLY A 213 -12.30 -13.83 25.52
C GLY A 213 -10.87 -14.22 25.98
N ASP A 214 -10.55 -15.49 25.96
CA ASP A 214 -9.23 -16.06 26.31
C ASP A 214 -8.14 -15.70 25.30
N VAL A 215 -8.53 -15.43 24.06
CA VAL A 215 -7.70 -14.82 23.01
C VAL A 215 -8.04 -13.35 22.88
N ALA A 216 -7.06 -12.49 22.58
CA ALA A 216 -7.33 -11.10 22.26
C ALA A 216 -7.53 -10.88 20.75
N LEU A 217 -8.41 -9.94 20.37
CA LEU A 217 -8.48 -9.39 19.03
C LEU A 217 -7.97 -7.94 19.08
N ALA A 218 -6.77 -7.71 18.57
CA ALA A 218 -6.10 -6.42 18.58
C ALA A 218 -6.39 -5.65 17.28
N PHE A 219 -6.71 -4.37 17.42
CA PHE A 219 -6.97 -3.46 16.32
C PHE A 219 -5.99 -2.28 16.36
N THR A 220 -5.48 -1.85 15.22
CA THR A 220 -4.66 -0.64 15.10
C THR A 220 -5.47 0.64 14.90
N ARG A 221 -6.78 0.52 14.82
CA ARG A 221 -7.78 1.58 14.82
C ARG A 221 -9.01 1.10 15.57
N ARG A 222 -9.70 2.01 16.27
CA ARG A 222 -10.92 1.64 17.01
C ARG A 222 -12.06 1.24 16.06
N PRO A 223 -12.56 0.00 16.12
CA PRO A 223 -13.71 -0.43 15.34
C PRO A 223 -15.03 0.15 15.92
N PRO A 224 -16.14 0.08 15.17
CA PRO A 224 -17.45 0.51 15.65
C PRO A 224 -17.92 -0.24 16.92
N SER A 225 -17.52 -1.50 17.07
CA SER A 225 -17.78 -2.33 18.26
C SER A 225 -16.58 -3.19 18.59
N LEU A 226 -16.38 -3.52 19.86
CA LEU A 226 -15.33 -4.43 20.33
C LEU A 226 -15.99 -5.74 20.80
N PRO A 227 -15.47 -6.91 20.36
CA PRO A 227 -15.86 -8.20 20.93
C PRO A 227 -15.27 -8.39 22.32
N ALA A 228 -15.70 -9.46 23.05
CA ALA A 228 -14.99 -9.91 24.23
C ALA A 228 -13.52 -10.16 23.90
N GLY A 229 -12.61 -9.69 24.74
CA GLY A 229 -11.16 -9.75 24.45
C GLY A 229 -10.65 -8.71 23.43
N GLY A 230 -11.50 -7.81 22.92
CA GLY A 230 -11.11 -6.76 21.98
C GLY A 230 -10.16 -5.71 22.61
N VAL A 231 -9.07 -5.40 21.93
CA VAL A 231 -8.04 -4.43 22.36
C VAL A 231 -7.76 -3.44 21.23
N VAL A 232 -7.59 -2.17 21.55
CA VAL A 232 -7.25 -1.14 20.57
C VAL A 232 -5.88 -0.57 20.88
N ILE A 233 -4.98 -0.65 19.91
CA ILE A 233 -3.66 -0.01 19.91
C ILE A 233 -3.71 1.06 18.81
N ASP A 234 -4.20 2.25 19.19
CA ASP A 234 -4.53 3.27 18.18
C ASP A 234 -3.28 3.88 17.55
N ALA A 235 -3.26 3.87 16.20
CA ALA A 235 -2.25 4.50 15.35
C ALA A 235 -0.79 4.23 15.77
N PRO A 236 -0.35 2.95 15.90
CA PRO A 236 1.04 2.64 16.20
C PRO A 236 1.96 3.20 15.10
N ASP A 237 3.16 3.64 15.47
CA ASP A 237 4.21 3.91 14.49
C ASP A 237 4.72 2.60 13.87
N ASP A 238 5.58 2.70 12.85
CA ASP A 238 6.06 1.53 12.11
C ASP A 238 6.84 0.54 13.00
N ALA A 239 7.56 1.03 14.01
CA ALA A 239 8.31 0.17 14.93
C ALA A 239 7.36 -0.63 15.86
N ALA A 240 6.37 0.06 16.42
CA ALA A 240 5.33 -0.57 17.22
C ALA A 240 4.47 -1.53 16.38
N LEU A 241 4.15 -1.15 15.14
CA LEU A 241 3.39 -2.01 14.21
C LEU A 241 4.19 -3.28 13.86
N ALA A 242 5.48 -3.17 13.59
CA ALA A 242 6.34 -4.32 13.35
C ALA A 242 6.41 -5.25 14.57
N ALA A 243 6.51 -4.69 15.79
CA ALA A 243 6.44 -5.46 17.03
C ALA A 243 5.09 -6.19 17.19
N LEU A 244 3.97 -5.49 16.85
CA LEU A 244 2.64 -6.10 16.86
C LEU A 244 2.53 -7.26 15.86
N TYR A 245 3.08 -7.12 14.66
CA TYR A 245 3.11 -8.23 13.71
C TYR A 245 3.91 -9.42 14.25
N ARG A 246 5.14 -9.18 14.71
CA ARG A 246 6.02 -10.26 15.23
C ARG A 246 5.44 -11.01 16.43
N GLY A 247 4.70 -10.30 17.29
CA GLY A 247 4.05 -10.89 18.46
C GLY A 247 2.70 -11.53 18.19
N ALA A 248 2.10 -11.32 17.01
CA ALA A 248 0.78 -11.83 16.69
C ALA A 248 0.78 -13.38 16.52
N ALA A 249 -0.14 -14.05 17.19
CA ALA A 249 -0.37 -15.48 16.93
C ALA A 249 -0.97 -15.70 15.53
N LEU A 250 -1.69 -14.71 15.02
CA LEU A 250 -2.28 -14.70 13.68
C LEU A 250 -2.60 -13.27 13.27
N VAL A 251 -2.39 -12.90 12.01
CA VAL A 251 -2.89 -11.64 11.41
C VAL A 251 -4.12 -11.98 10.58
N ALA A 252 -5.23 -11.26 10.79
CA ALA A 252 -6.51 -11.50 10.10
C ALA A 252 -6.88 -10.33 9.20
N LEU A 253 -7.04 -10.59 7.89
CA LEU A 253 -7.33 -9.61 6.86
C LEU A 253 -8.61 -9.99 6.08
N PRO A 254 -9.80 -9.62 6.57
CA PRO A 254 -11.08 -9.98 5.98
C PRO A 254 -11.46 -9.10 4.79
N SER A 255 -10.55 -8.27 4.28
CA SER A 255 -10.83 -7.28 3.24
C SER A 255 -11.43 -7.92 1.99
N THR A 256 -12.52 -7.34 1.50
CA THR A 256 -13.17 -7.74 0.25
C THR A 256 -12.53 -7.11 -0.99
N TYR A 257 -11.72 -6.07 -0.78
CA TYR A 257 -11.08 -5.32 -1.86
C TYR A 257 -9.77 -4.68 -1.39
N GLU A 258 -8.68 -5.02 -2.05
CA GLU A 258 -7.36 -4.43 -1.85
C GLU A 258 -6.66 -4.29 -3.21
N GLY A 259 -6.11 -3.11 -3.48
CA GLY A 259 -5.32 -2.87 -4.68
C GLY A 259 -3.94 -3.54 -4.64
N PHE A 260 -3.42 -3.80 -3.42
CA PHE A 260 -2.17 -4.53 -3.21
C PHE A 260 -2.18 -5.33 -1.90
N GLY A 261 -2.36 -4.67 -0.74
CA GLY A 261 -2.39 -5.34 0.56
C GLY A 261 -1.11 -5.16 1.36
N PHE A 262 -0.70 -3.92 1.65
CA PHE A 262 0.45 -3.65 2.52
C PHE A 262 0.41 -4.43 3.84
N PRO A 263 -0.72 -4.49 4.59
CA PRO A 263 -0.75 -5.22 5.85
C PRO A 263 -0.45 -6.72 5.71
N LEU A 264 -0.83 -7.33 4.57
CA LEU A 264 -0.50 -8.72 4.26
C LEU A 264 1.02 -8.89 4.12
N LEU A 265 1.62 -8.03 3.29
CA LEU A 265 3.04 -8.14 2.99
C LEU A 265 3.92 -7.77 4.20
N GLU A 266 3.52 -6.76 5.00
CA GLU A 266 4.17 -6.37 6.25
C GLU A 266 4.14 -7.50 7.29
N ALA A 267 2.97 -8.14 7.48
CA ALA A 267 2.82 -9.29 8.35
C ALA A 267 3.74 -10.45 7.93
N MET A 268 3.74 -10.77 6.64
CA MET A 268 4.58 -11.83 6.07
C MET A 268 6.07 -11.51 6.23
N ALA A 269 6.48 -10.27 5.97
CA ALA A 269 7.86 -9.81 6.16
C ALA A 269 8.32 -9.92 7.62
N CYS A 270 7.41 -9.70 8.57
CA CYS A 270 7.68 -9.90 10.01
C CYS A 270 7.64 -11.37 10.45
N GLY A 271 7.33 -12.31 9.57
CA GLY A 271 7.17 -13.73 9.92
C GLY A 271 5.89 -14.03 10.71
N ALA A 272 4.88 -13.16 10.64
CA ALA A 272 3.58 -13.43 11.24
C ALA A 272 2.75 -14.36 10.35
N PRO A 273 2.08 -15.39 10.90
CA PRO A 273 1.14 -16.19 10.12
C PRO A 273 -0.07 -15.34 9.74
N VAL A 274 -0.58 -15.49 8.51
CA VAL A 274 -1.68 -14.68 7.99
C VAL A 274 -2.86 -15.55 7.58
N LEU A 275 -4.06 -15.11 7.98
CA LEU A 275 -5.35 -15.57 7.46
C LEU A 275 -6.02 -14.40 6.73
N ALA A 276 -6.30 -14.55 5.45
CA ALA A 276 -6.86 -13.48 4.63
C ALA A 276 -8.06 -13.95 3.79
N ALA A 277 -8.90 -13.01 3.39
CA ALA A 277 -9.92 -13.28 2.37
C ALA A 277 -9.27 -13.50 1.00
N ARG A 278 -9.78 -14.44 0.22
CA ARG A 278 -9.37 -14.65 -1.17
C ARG A 278 -10.03 -13.60 -2.08
N ALA A 279 -9.62 -12.32 -1.90
CA ALA A 279 -10.25 -11.20 -2.57
C ALA A 279 -9.24 -10.12 -2.97
N GLY A 280 -9.56 -9.39 -4.04
CA GLY A 280 -8.70 -8.33 -4.55
C GLY A 280 -7.31 -8.85 -4.94
N ALA A 281 -6.29 -8.05 -4.67
CA ALA A 281 -4.90 -8.42 -4.92
C ALA A 281 -4.29 -9.33 -3.84
N LEU A 282 -5.00 -9.63 -2.73
CA LEU A 282 -4.44 -10.42 -1.64
C LEU A 282 -3.91 -11.80 -2.08
N PRO A 283 -4.62 -12.59 -2.92
CA PRO A 283 -4.11 -13.88 -3.40
C PRO A 283 -2.85 -13.75 -4.26
N GLU A 284 -2.77 -12.71 -5.09
CA GLU A 284 -1.59 -12.42 -5.92
C GLU A 284 -0.37 -12.09 -5.05
N VAL A 285 -0.55 -11.32 -4.00
CA VAL A 285 0.52 -10.90 -3.10
C VAL A 285 0.90 -12.00 -2.12
N GLY A 286 -0.07 -12.69 -1.51
CA GLY A 286 0.16 -13.68 -0.47
C GLY A 286 0.62 -15.04 -0.97
N GLY A 287 0.15 -15.47 -2.15
CA GLY A 287 0.48 -16.78 -2.71
C GLY A 287 0.14 -17.93 -1.77
N ASP A 288 1.09 -18.82 -1.53
CA ASP A 288 1.01 -19.96 -0.63
C ASP A 288 1.54 -19.67 0.79
N ALA A 289 1.92 -18.42 1.07
CA ALA A 289 2.42 -17.98 2.37
C ALA A 289 1.31 -17.44 3.29
N ALA A 290 0.04 -17.48 2.87
CA ALA A 290 -1.12 -17.14 3.67
C ALA A 290 -2.16 -18.26 3.64
N ALA A 291 -2.97 -18.35 4.69
CA ALA A 291 -4.20 -19.15 4.70
C ALA A 291 -5.36 -18.30 4.18
N TRP A 292 -6.34 -18.95 3.54
CA TRP A 292 -7.38 -18.25 2.81
C TRP A 292 -8.79 -18.64 3.27
N VAL A 293 -9.67 -17.65 3.34
CA VAL A 293 -11.12 -17.83 3.41
C VAL A 293 -11.68 -17.40 2.06
N ASP A 294 -12.37 -18.29 1.37
CA ASP A 294 -12.84 -18.07 -0.01
C ASP A 294 -13.97 -17.04 -0.08
N ASP A 295 -14.97 -17.12 0.83
CA ASP A 295 -16.00 -16.09 0.96
C ASP A 295 -15.65 -15.15 2.12
N ALA A 296 -15.28 -13.93 1.80
CA ALA A 296 -14.92 -12.91 2.77
C ALA A 296 -16.05 -12.59 3.77
N HIS A 297 -17.31 -12.84 3.42
CA HIS A 297 -18.47 -12.56 4.26
C HIS A 297 -18.97 -13.78 5.07
N ASP A 298 -18.42 -14.96 4.85
CA ASP A 298 -18.79 -16.17 5.59
C ASP A 298 -18.22 -16.18 7.01
N VAL A 299 -19.04 -15.74 7.96
CA VAL A 299 -18.70 -15.67 9.40
C VAL A 299 -18.31 -17.04 9.95
N GLU A 300 -18.95 -18.13 9.49
CA GLU A 300 -18.68 -19.49 9.99
C GLU A 300 -17.33 -20.01 9.47
N ALA A 301 -17.04 -19.79 8.19
CA ALA A 301 -15.75 -20.16 7.60
C ALA A 301 -14.61 -19.40 8.30
N TRP A 302 -14.77 -18.11 8.56
CA TRP A 302 -13.80 -17.31 9.33
C TRP A 302 -13.64 -17.85 10.75
N ALA A 303 -14.72 -18.12 11.46
CA ALA A 303 -14.65 -18.66 12.83
C ALA A 303 -13.98 -20.04 12.89
N ALA A 304 -14.28 -20.90 11.91
CA ALA A 304 -13.65 -22.21 11.79
C ALA A 304 -12.13 -22.09 11.51
N ALA A 305 -11.75 -21.24 10.55
CA ALA A 305 -10.36 -21.00 10.19
C ALA A 305 -9.55 -20.39 11.35
N LEU A 306 -10.11 -19.42 12.08
CA LEU A 306 -9.51 -18.84 13.27
C LEU A 306 -9.23 -19.90 14.35
N ARG A 307 -10.23 -20.74 14.66
CA ARG A 307 -10.06 -21.84 15.65
C ARG A 307 -9.00 -22.83 15.18
N ALA A 308 -9.08 -23.30 13.94
CA ALA A 308 -8.17 -24.28 13.40
C ALA A 308 -6.70 -23.79 13.45
N LEU A 309 -6.45 -22.59 12.90
CA LEU A 309 -5.11 -22.03 12.90
C LEU A 309 -4.59 -21.73 14.30
N LEU A 310 -5.42 -21.21 15.20
CA LEU A 310 -4.96 -20.96 16.58
C LEU A 310 -4.74 -22.28 17.38
N ALA A 311 -5.37 -23.39 17.04
CA ALA A 311 -5.11 -24.68 17.66
C ALA A 311 -3.89 -25.41 17.10
N ASP A 312 -3.42 -25.06 15.89
CA ASP A 312 -2.34 -25.76 15.17
C ASP A 312 -1.09 -24.89 15.06
N ASP A 313 -0.15 -25.06 16.00
CA ASP A 313 1.14 -24.36 16.03
C ASP A 313 2.01 -24.73 14.83
N ALA A 314 1.93 -25.99 14.33
CA ALA A 314 2.70 -26.43 13.19
C ALA A 314 2.24 -25.74 11.90
N ALA A 315 0.93 -25.66 11.66
CA ALA A 315 0.37 -24.95 10.52
C ALA A 315 0.76 -23.46 10.54
N ARG A 316 0.67 -22.80 11.71
CA ARG A 316 1.14 -21.40 11.83
C ARG A 316 2.63 -21.26 11.59
N GLY A 317 3.43 -22.21 12.10
CA GLY A 317 4.89 -22.25 11.88
C GLY A 317 5.25 -22.33 10.39
N VAL A 318 4.51 -23.11 9.60
CA VAL A 318 4.71 -23.19 8.14
C VAL A 318 4.43 -21.84 7.47
N LEU A 319 3.32 -21.18 7.81
CA LEU A 319 2.98 -19.85 7.26
C LEU A 319 4.03 -18.81 7.67
N ALA A 320 4.43 -18.80 8.94
CA ALA A 320 5.45 -17.89 9.47
C ALA A 320 6.82 -18.05 8.76
N ALA A 321 7.20 -19.28 8.42
CA ALA A 321 8.44 -19.56 7.72
C ALA A 321 8.40 -19.15 6.23
N ARG A 322 7.24 -19.29 5.57
CA ARG A 322 7.07 -18.92 4.15
C ARG A 322 6.95 -17.42 3.94
N GLY A 323 6.36 -16.71 4.91
CA GLY A 323 6.06 -15.28 4.80
C GLY A 323 7.25 -14.44 4.39
N PRO A 324 8.40 -14.46 5.12
CA PRO A 324 9.56 -13.63 4.79
C PRO A 324 10.15 -13.92 3.41
N ALA A 325 10.18 -15.18 2.98
CA ALA A 325 10.66 -15.58 1.65
C ALA A 325 9.75 -14.98 0.55
N ARG A 326 8.43 -15.08 0.73
CA ARG A 326 7.47 -14.46 -0.18
C ARG A 326 7.59 -12.94 -0.22
N ALA A 327 7.71 -12.29 0.94
CA ALA A 327 7.88 -10.84 1.02
C ALA A 327 9.16 -10.36 0.33
N ALA A 328 10.23 -11.13 0.36
CA ALA A 328 11.50 -10.81 -0.31
C ALA A 328 11.42 -10.82 -1.86
N GLU A 329 10.37 -11.39 -2.44
CA GLU A 329 10.11 -11.30 -3.88
C GLU A 329 9.68 -9.90 -4.31
N PHE A 330 9.31 -9.02 -3.37
CA PHE A 330 8.90 -7.65 -3.59
C PHE A 330 10.02 -6.69 -3.16
N SER A 331 10.41 -5.77 -4.06
CA SER A 331 11.57 -4.90 -3.84
C SER A 331 11.26 -3.48 -4.30
N TRP A 332 11.54 -2.50 -3.43
CA TRP A 332 11.45 -1.08 -3.78
C TRP A 332 12.42 -0.70 -4.90
N GLU A 333 13.58 -1.35 -4.97
CA GLU A 333 14.55 -1.15 -6.04
C GLU A 333 13.96 -1.53 -7.39
N ARG A 334 13.27 -2.70 -7.46
CA ARG A 334 12.60 -3.15 -8.68
C ARG A 334 11.41 -2.24 -9.04
N CYS A 335 10.58 -1.89 -8.07
CA CYS A 335 9.45 -0.97 -8.27
C CYS A 335 9.95 0.39 -8.81
N THR A 336 11.03 0.94 -8.23
CA THR A 336 11.63 2.18 -8.68
C THR A 336 12.21 2.05 -10.09
N ALA A 337 12.99 1.01 -10.38
CA ALA A 337 13.57 0.79 -11.69
C ALA A 337 12.51 0.68 -12.80
N GLN A 338 11.42 -0.05 -12.54
CA GLN A 338 10.28 -0.15 -13.46
C GLN A 338 9.59 1.20 -13.67
N THR A 339 9.39 1.97 -12.58
CA THR A 339 8.81 3.31 -12.65
C THR A 339 9.67 4.24 -13.50
N LEU A 340 11.01 4.26 -13.26
CA LEU A 340 11.95 5.08 -14.02
C LEU A 340 11.99 4.71 -15.51
N ALA A 341 11.95 3.42 -15.83
CA ALA A 341 11.92 2.96 -17.22
C ALA A 341 10.67 3.47 -17.97
N VAL A 342 9.51 3.47 -17.31
CA VAL A 342 8.26 4.00 -17.90
C VAL A 342 8.32 5.53 -18.05
N LEU A 343 8.92 6.25 -17.09
CA LEU A 343 9.09 7.69 -17.19
C LEU A 343 10.04 8.07 -18.33
N GLU A 344 11.14 7.33 -18.49
CA GLU A 344 12.11 7.50 -19.57
C GLU A 344 11.47 7.21 -20.96
N GLU A 345 10.70 6.13 -21.08
CA GLU A 345 9.93 5.79 -22.27
C GLU A 345 8.98 6.92 -22.67
N VAL A 346 8.18 7.42 -21.73
CA VAL A 346 7.17 8.46 -22.01
C VAL A 346 7.81 9.80 -22.33
N ALA A 347 8.95 10.13 -21.72
CA ALA A 347 9.68 11.36 -22.02
C ALA A 347 10.33 11.38 -23.41
N ALA A 348 10.49 10.22 -24.05
CA ALA A 348 11.06 10.07 -25.38
C ALA A 348 10.00 10.14 -26.49
N LEU A 349 8.70 10.16 -26.15
CA LEU A 349 7.58 10.30 -27.10
C LEU A 349 7.38 11.75 -27.53
#